data_e3ac956423ffc28bddd233052823e58c
#
_entry.id   e3ac956423ffc28bddd233052823e58c
#
_cell.length_a   1.000
_cell.length_b   1.000
_cell.length_c   1.000
_cell.angle_alpha   90.00
_cell.angle_beta   90.00
_cell.angle_gamma   90.00
#
_symmetry.space_group_name_H-M   'P 1'
#
loop_
_entity.id
_entity.type
_entity.pdbx_description
1 polymer ?
#
loop_
_entity_poly.entity_id
_entity_poly.type
_entity_poly.pdbx_seq_one_letter_code
_entity_poly.pdbx_strand_id
1 'polypeptide(L)'
;MSAFRTPRGTQDLLPDARPSWDHVIEVFERQCRLFGFERIETPTFENTSLFARAVGMDTDIVGKEMYTFDDRGGDSLTLRPEGTASVVRAYNQHGMKNWAQPVRLYYVTPIYRYDRPQAGRLRQHHQIGAEVLGEADGHVDAEVISLIWTVLGELGLSGLQLNVNSIGNREDRERYREGLLAYYRPLADELCRDCQARLESNPLRLLDCKEDSCQPFKAEAPRSVDFLGPEAQRHFEQVQAALKALGIPFELNDLLVRGLDYYTRTVFEIWPAEVGGQTTIAGGGRYDLLSEFIGGDPLPGVGFGCGIERVLLNLEKAELMPPPVTGPTVYLAPLAEAAQDAATALAGRLRGAGISVLAGYRQASPRSHLRRANAAGVRFAAILGEQELEAGQVALRDMLSGLQDDVAMEDVVEAIQKRSAAAPK
;
A
#
# COMPACT_ATOMS: atom_id res chain seq x y z
N MET A 1 -29.71 8.85 13.62
CA MET A 1 -28.67 8.64 12.57
C MET A 1 -27.74 9.85 12.61
N SER A 2 -26.42 9.68 12.45
CA SER A 2 -25.48 10.82 12.39
C SER A 2 -25.82 11.70 11.19
N ALA A 3 -25.77 13.04 11.38
CA ALA A 3 -25.96 14.01 10.31
C ALA A 3 -24.78 14.01 9.31
N PHE A 4 -23.60 13.54 9.76
CA PHE A 4 -22.37 13.49 8.96
C PHE A 4 -21.95 12.04 8.70
N ARG A 5 -21.46 11.78 7.50
CA ARG A 5 -20.88 10.52 7.04
C ARG A 5 -19.60 10.81 6.30
N THR A 6 -18.72 9.80 6.18
CA THR A 6 -17.55 9.89 5.32
C THR A 6 -17.93 10.25 3.88
N PRO A 7 -17.13 11.07 3.18
CA PRO A 7 -17.34 11.36 1.77
C PRO A 7 -17.35 10.06 0.94
N ARG A 8 -18.11 10.06 -0.15
CA ARG A 8 -18.19 8.90 -1.03
C ARG A 8 -16.81 8.50 -1.58
N GLY A 9 -16.45 7.23 -1.43
CA GLY A 9 -15.16 6.69 -1.87
C GLY A 9 -14.03 6.92 -0.86
N THR A 10 -14.35 7.30 0.37
CA THR A 10 -13.43 7.29 1.51
C THR A 10 -13.97 6.38 2.61
N GLN A 11 -13.11 5.97 3.51
CA GLN A 11 -13.47 5.11 4.65
C GLN A 11 -12.65 5.47 5.88
N ASP A 12 -13.22 5.24 7.06
CA ASP A 12 -12.48 5.25 8.31
C ASP A 12 -11.75 3.92 8.47
N LEU A 13 -10.48 3.97 8.87
CA LEU A 13 -9.73 2.78 9.26
C LEU A 13 -9.93 2.55 10.78
N LEU A 14 -10.90 1.71 11.12
CA LEU A 14 -11.28 1.42 12.50
C LEU A 14 -10.26 0.48 13.18
N PRO A 15 -10.24 0.44 14.54
CA PRO A 15 -9.29 -0.37 15.30
C PRO A 15 -9.32 -1.86 15.00
N ASP A 16 -10.45 -2.42 14.58
CA ASP A 16 -10.60 -3.84 14.23
C ASP A 16 -9.93 -4.20 12.89
N ALA A 17 -9.89 -3.27 11.94
CA ALA A 17 -9.21 -3.44 10.67
C ALA A 17 -7.69 -3.13 10.74
N ARG A 18 -7.27 -2.39 11.77
CA ARG A 18 -5.90 -1.88 11.89
C ARG A 18 -4.82 -2.97 11.93
N PRO A 19 -4.99 -4.11 12.61
CA PRO A 19 -3.96 -5.14 12.71
C PRO A 19 -3.53 -5.72 11.36
N SER A 20 -4.49 -5.99 10.50
CA SER A 20 -4.20 -6.51 9.14
C SER A 20 -3.48 -5.48 8.29
N TRP A 21 -3.87 -4.23 8.46
CA TRP A 21 -3.23 -3.10 7.82
C TRP A 21 -1.77 -2.91 8.24
N ASP A 22 -1.54 -2.91 9.56
CA ASP A 22 -0.19 -2.75 10.12
C ASP A 22 0.70 -3.94 9.73
N HIS A 23 0.17 -5.16 9.68
CA HIS A 23 0.90 -6.33 9.22
C HIS A 23 1.43 -6.17 7.78
N VAL A 24 0.61 -5.68 6.85
CA VAL A 24 1.05 -5.42 5.47
C VAL A 24 2.18 -4.39 5.45
N ILE A 25 2.05 -3.31 6.23
CA ILE A 25 3.07 -2.25 6.32
C ILE A 25 4.36 -2.79 6.94
N GLU A 26 4.28 -3.56 8.02
CA GLU A 26 5.45 -4.12 8.72
C GLU A 26 6.25 -5.08 7.82
N VAL A 27 5.56 -5.96 7.07
CA VAL A 27 6.21 -6.85 6.10
C VAL A 27 6.91 -6.02 5.02
N PHE A 28 6.22 -5.03 4.44
CA PHE A 28 6.77 -4.16 3.42
C PHE A 28 8.01 -3.39 3.92
N GLU A 29 7.91 -2.71 5.06
CA GLU A 29 9.01 -1.92 5.62
C GLU A 29 10.22 -2.79 6.00
N ARG A 30 9.97 -4.01 6.49
CA ARG A 30 11.04 -4.96 6.77
C ARG A 30 11.78 -5.37 5.50
N GLN A 31 11.05 -5.71 4.44
CA GLN A 31 11.65 -6.06 3.15
C GLN A 31 12.40 -4.87 2.54
N CYS A 32 11.84 -3.66 2.58
CA CYS A 32 12.54 -2.46 2.13
C CYS A 32 13.91 -2.30 2.82
N ARG A 33 13.97 -2.49 4.14
CA ARG A 33 15.25 -2.43 4.87
C ARG A 33 16.24 -3.51 4.44
N LEU A 34 15.78 -4.73 4.16
CA LEU A 34 16.63 -5.81 3.66
C LEU A 34 17.21 -5.52 2.26
N PHE A 35 16.44 -4.80 1.43
CA PHE A 35 16.87 -4.35 0.10
C PHE A 35 17.63 -3.01 0.12
N GLY A 36 17.91 -2.43 1.30
CA GLY A 36 18.67 -1.20 1.46
C GLY A 36 17.90 0.08 1.11
N PHE A 37 16.58 0.06 1.17
CA PHE A 37 15.75 1.25 0.95
C PHE A 37 15.58 2.05 2.24
N GLU A 38 15.55 3.37 2.12
CA GLU A 38 15.28 4.33 3.18
C GLU A 38 13.88 4.93 3.02
N ARG A 39 13.24 5.25 4.15
CA ARG A 39 11.88 5.82 4.14
C ARG A 39 11.90 7.29 3.76
N ILE A 40 11.03 7.67 2.84
CA ILE A 40 10.72 9.07 2.54
C ILE A 40 9.24 9.35 2.81
N GLU A 41 8.93 10.58 3.23
CA GLU A 41 7.58 11.12 3.31
C GLU A 41 7.54 12.45 2.56
N THR A 42 6.66 12.55 1.58
CA THR A 42 6.46 13.77 0.79
C THR A 42 5.17 14.46 1.21
N PRO A 43 4.97 15.76 0.93
CA PRO A 43 3.73 16.46 1.22
C PRO A 43 2.50 15.78 0.59
N THR A 44 1.36 15.88 1.27
CA THR A 44 0.07 15.33 0.78
C THR A 44 -0.44 16.07 -0.46
N PHE A 45 -0.10 17.33 -0.62
CA PHE A 45 -0.43 18.16 -1.78
C PHE A 45 0.84 18.81 -2.34
N GLU A 46 0.84 19.05 -3.63
CA GLU A 46 1.93 19.67 -4.37
C GLU A 46 1.36 20.72 -5.32
N ASN A 47 2.21 21.51 -5.93
CA ASN A 47 1.82 22.39 -7.02
C ASN A 47 1.19 21.56 -8.16
N THR A 48 0.04 21.98 -8.67
CA THR A 48 -0.70 21.26 -9.71
C THR A 48 0.14 20.98 -10.94
N SER A 49 1.04 21.89 -11.30
CA SER A 49 1.92 21.75 -12.46
C SER A 49 2.91 20.58 -12.32
N LEU A 50 3.24 20.14 -11.11
CA LEU A 50 4.07 18.95 -10.93
C LEU A 50 3.40 17.73 -11.55
N PHE A 51 2.16 17.45 -11.17
CA PHE A 51 1.45 16.28 -11.66
C PHE A 51 1.03 16.42 -13.11
N ALA A 52 0.64 17.61 -13.55
CA ALA A 52 0.28 17.87 -14.95
C ALA A 52 1.46 17.57 -15.90
N ARG A 53 2.68 17.96 -15.53
CA ARG A 53 3.90 17.67 -16.31
C ARG A 53 4.36 16.22 -16.19
N ALA A 54 4.30 15.66 -14.97
CA ALA A 54 4.76 14.31 -14.72
C ALA A 54 3.87 13.26 -15.36
N VAL A 55 2.57 13.33 -15.10
CA VAL A 55 1.60 12.27 -15.45
C VAL A 55 1.18 12.34 -16.92
N GLY A 56 1.19 13.54 -17.51
CA GLY A 56 0.75 13.82 -18.87
C GLY A 56 -0.66 14.42 -18.94
N MET A 57 -0.80 15.50 -19.70
CA MET A 57 -2.05 16.28 -19.83
C MET A 57 -3.22 15.48 -20.40
N ASP A 58 -2.94 14.48 -21.25
CA ASP A 58 -3.94 13.66 -21.92
C ASP A 58 -4.35 12.40 -21.15
N THR A 59 -3.87 12.25 -19.91
CA THR A 59 -4.24 11.12 -19.06
C THR A 59 -5.56 11.37 -18.33
N ASP A 60 -6.31 10.30 -18.05
CA ASP A 60 -7.55 10.40 -17.26
C ASP A 60 -7.29 10.99 -15.87
N ILE A 61 -6.11 10.73 -15.30
CA ILE A 61 -5.71 11.24 -13.97
C ILE A 61 -5.71 12.77 -14.00
N VAL A 62 -5.00 13.39 -14.94
CA VAL A 62 -4.91 14.86 -15.03
C VAL A 62 -6.22 15.45 -15.51
N GLY A 63 -6.86 14.85 -16.49
CA GLY A 63 -8.08 15.39 -17.07
C GLY A 63 -9.33 15.29 -16.20
N LYS A 64 -9.42 14.27 -15.31
CA LYS A 64 -10.69 13.93 -14.63
C LYS A 64 -10.55 13.53 -13.16
N GLU A 65 -9.37 13.07 -12.70
CA GLU A 65 -9.26 12.38 -11.40
C GLU A 65 -8.52 13.20 -10.32
N MET A 66 -7.85 14.30 -10.66
CA MET A 66 -7.15 15.13 -9.68
C MET A 66 -8.12 15.91 -8.78
N TYR A 67 -7.79 15.98 -7.48
CA TYR A 67 -8.41 16.91 -6.54
C TYR A 67 -7.56 18.18 -6.47
N THR A 68 -7.96 19.18 -7.24
CA THR A 68 -7.25 20.46 -7.37
C THR A 68 -8.04 21.57 -6.67
N PHE A 69 -7.33 22.47 -6.02
CA PHE A 69 -7.87 23.65 -5.32
C PHE A 69 -6.85 24.78 -5.32
N ASP A 70 -7.32 26.01 -5.20
CA ASP A 70 -6.45 27.15 -5.00
C ASP A 70 -6.27 27.42 -3.50
N ASP A 71 -5.05 27.72 -3.08
CA ASP A 71 -4.78 28.18 -1.73
C ASP A 71 -5.19 29.65 -1.55
N ARG A 72 -5.02 30.19 -0.33
CA ARG A 72 -5.37 31.58 -0.07
C ARG A 72 -4.43 32.59 -0.76
N GLY A 73 -3.26 32.14 -1.19
CA GLY A 73 -2.29 32.94 -1.95
C GLY A 73 -2.60 32.96 -3.44
N GLY A 74 -3.49 32.09 -3.91
CA GLY A 74 -3.84 31.92 -5.32
C GLY A 74 -2.99 30.86 -6.04
N ASP A 75 -2.17 30.10 -5.32
CA ASP A 75 -1.43 28.99 -5.89
C ASP A 75 -2.34 27.77 -6.11
N SER A 76 -2.26 27.19 -7.28
CA SER A 76 -3.02 25.96 -7.63
C SER A 76 -2.31 24.73 -7.06
N LEU A 77 -2.98 24.03 -6.15
CA LEU A 77 -2.49 22.85 -5.45
C LEU A 77 -3.35 21.64 -5.77
N THR A 78 -2.71 20.46 -5.76
CA THR A 78 -3.39 19.18 -6.03
C THR A 78 -3.02 18.17 -4.97
N LEU A 79 -4.02 17.48 -4.41
CA LEU A 79 -3.79 16.29 -3.59
C LEU A 79 -3.11 15.23 -4.46
N ARG A 80 -2.00 14.66 -4.00
CA ARG A 80 -1.19 13.71 -4.79
C ARG A 80 -2.01 12.55 -5.35
N PRO A 81 -2.07 12.39 -6.69
CA PRO A 81 -2.76 11.27 -7.33
C PRO A 81 -1.86 10.04 -7.48
N GLU A 82 -0.55 10.18 -7.19
CA GLU A 82 0.46 9.14 -7.20
C GLU A 82 1.70 9.58 -6.38
N GLY A 83 2.64 8.67 -6.07
CA GLY A 83 3.77 8.97 -5.18
C GLY A 83 5.06 9.34 -5.91
N THR A 84 5.31 8.78 -7.09
CA THR A 84 6.59 8.82 -7.79
C THR A 84 7.04 10.24 -8.15
N ALA A 85 6.15 11.08 -8.69
CA ALA A 85 6.47 12.46 -9.07
C ALA A 85 6.92 13.29 -7.85
N SER A 86 6.28 13.10 -6.69
CA SER A 86 6.67 13.78 -5.46
C SER A 86 8.06 13.33 -4.98
N VAL A 87 8.41 12.04 -5.14
CA VAL A 87 9.74 11.51 -4.79
C VAL A 87 10.80 12.09 -5.73
N VAL A 88 10.56 12.09 -7.05
CA VAL A 88 11.50 12.67 -8.03
C VAL A 88 11.67 14.18 -7.82
N ARG A 89 10.59 14.92 -7.52
CA ARG A 89 10.68 16.33 -7.14
C ARG A 89 11.54 16.52 -5.88
N ALA A 90 11.36 15.67 -4.86
CA ALA A 90 12.17 15.71 -3.64
C ALA A 90 13.67 15.44 -3.93
N TYR A 91 13.95 14.43 -4.78
CA TYR A 91 15.31 14.14 -5.23
C TYR A 91 15.98 15.37 -5.85
N ASN A 92 15.29 16.03 -6.79
CA ASN A 92 15.81 17.24 -7.46
C ASN A 92 15.97 18.40 -6.47
N GLN A 93 14.95 18.68 -5.67
CA GLN A 93 14.92 19.83 -4.74
C GLN A 93 16.01 19.73 -3.66
N HIS A 94 16.26 18.53 -3.14
CA HIS A 94 17.21 18.32 -2.05
C HIS A 94 18.62 17.94 -2.53
N GLY A 95 18.86 17.94 -3.85
CA GLY A 95 20.16 17.64 -4.42
C GLY A 95 20.64 16.23 -4.11
N MET A 96 19.73 15.25 -4.08
CA MET A 96 20.07 13.87 -3.72
C MET A 96 21.00 13.20 -4.74
N LYS A 97 21.24 13.81 -5.90
CA LYS A 97 22.30 13.40 -6.84
C LYS A 97 23.70 13.39 -6.22
N ASN A 98 23.88 14.12 -5.12
CA ASN A 98 25.15 14.20 -4.37
C ASN A 98 25.24 13.13 -3.25
N TRP A 99 24.19 12.35 -3.04
CA TRP A 99 24.20 11.22 -2.10
C TRP A 99 24.88 10.01 -2.72
N ALA A 100 25.08 8.95 -1.92
CA ALA A 100 25.51 7.66 -2.46
C ALA A 100 24.47 7.15 -3.49
N GLN A 101 24.94 6.82 -4.69
CA GLN A 101 24.08 6.35 -5.78
C GLN A 101 24.12 4.82 -5.90
N PRO A 102 23.02 4.20 -6.38
CA PRO A 102 21.70 4.80 -6.61
C PRO A 102 20.97 5.09 -5.30
N VAL A 103 20.12 6.12 -5.29
CA VAL A 103 19.25 6.45 -4.16
C VAL A 103 18.06 5.51 -4.15
N ARG A 104 17.84 4.85 -3.03
CA ARG A 104 16.75 3.87 -2.82
C ARG A 104 15.77 4.40 -1.78
N LEU A 105 14.54 4.70 -2.18
CA LEU A 105 13.54 5.29 -1.30
C LEU A 105 12.25 4.47 -1.32
N TYR A 106 11.60 4.32 -0.16
CA TYR A 106 10.25 3.76 -0.07
C TYR A 106 9.31 4.68 0.68
N TYR A 107 8.02 4.53 0.41
CA TYR A 107 6.97 5.30 1.08
C TYR A 107 5.73 4.47 1.38
N VAL A 108 4.99 4.90 2.41
CA VAL A 108 3.63 4.44 2.73
C VAL A 108 2.77 5.69 2.81
N THR A 109 1.83 5.87 1.89
CA THR A 109 1.19 7.18 1.72
C THR A 109 -0.23 7.11 1.19
N PRO A 110 -1.15 7.99 1.64
CA PRO A 110 -2.47 8.12 1.03
C PRO A 110 -2.36 8.77 -0.37
N ILE A 111 -3.17 8.26 -1.29
CA ILE A 111 -3.31 8.71 -2.67
C ILE A 111 -4.76 9.13 -2.90
N TYR A 112 -4.98 10.15 -3.72
CA TYR A 112 -6.28 10.77 -3.93
C TYR A 112 -6.62 10.83 -5.42
N ARG A 113 -7.69 10.11 -5.83
CA ARG A 113 -8.19 10.10 -7.21
C ARG A 113 -9.70 10.16 -7.23
N TYR A 114 -10.27 11.09 -7.99
CA TYR A 114 -11.71 11.20 -8.20
C TYR A 114 -12.20 10.10 -9.14
N ASP A 115 -12.16 8.87 -8.66
CA ASP A 115 -12.56 7.71 -9.44
C ASP A 115 -13.96 7.22 -9.04
N ARG A 116 -14.55 6.33 -9.87
CA ARG A 116 -15.80 5.66 -9.53
C ARG A 116 -15.54 4.60 -8.45
N PRO A 117 -16.04 4.78 -7.23
CA PRO A 117 -15.76 3.85 -6.15
C PRO A 117 -16.30 2.45 -6.42
N GLN A 118 -15.44 1.44 -6.21
CA GLN A 118 -15.77 0.01 -6.27
C GLN A 118 -14.80 -0.75 -5.37
N ALA A 119 -14.99 -2.08 -5.19
CA ALA A 119 -14.11 -2.90 -4.37
C ALA A 119 -12.64 -2.74 -4.80
N GLY A 120 -11.76 -2.40 -3.86
CA GLY A 120 -10.34 -2.14 -4.12
C GLY A 120 -10.02 -0.85 -4.92
N ARG A 121 -11.02 0.04 -5.13
CA ARG A 121 -10.85 1.32 -5.83
C ARG A 121 -11.58 2.43 -5.09
N LEU A 122 -10.84 3.18 -4.30
CA LEU A 122 -11.34 4.27 -3.46
C LEU A 122 -10.83 5.62 -3.99
N ARG A 123 -11.50 6.70 -3.59
CA ARG A 123 -11.06 8.07 -3.88
C ARG A 123 -9.90 8.52 -3.00
N GLN A 124 -9.84 8.00 -1.78
CA GLN A 124 -8.66 8.00 -0.94
C GLN A 124 -8.29 6.54 -0.69
N HIS A 125 -7.13 6.12 -1.15
CA HIS A 125 -6.55 4.81 -0.91
C HIS A 125 -5.09 4.97 -0.46
N HIS A 126 -4.50 3.92 0.06
CA HIS A 126 -3.13 3.98 0.53
C HIS A 126 -2.24 3.13 -0.38
N GLN A 127 -1.05 3.63 -0.60
CA GLN A 127 -0.07 2.99 -1.46
C GLN A 127 1.23 2.79 -0.70
N ILE A 128 1.76 1.58 -0.77
CA ILE A 128 3.18 1.29 -0.54
C ILE A 128 3.88 1.40 -1.88
N GLY A 129 5.06 1.99 -1.90
CA GLY A 129 5.85 2.14 -3.12
C GLY A 129 7.33 2.26 -2.82
N ALA A 130 8.15 1.92 -3.80
CA ALA A 130 9.59 2.02 -3.72
C ALA A 130 10.17 2.48 -5.06
N GLU A 131 11.18 3.32 -4.99
CA GLU A 131 11.80 3.99 -6.12
C GLU A 131 13.33 3.86 -6.02
N VAL A 132 13.99 3.47 -7.12
CA VAL A 132 15.44 3.53 -7.28
C VAL A 132 15.76 4.59 -8.31
N LEU A 133 16.59 5.54 -7.92
CA LEU A 133 16.93 6.73 -8.70
C LEU A 133 18.44 6.80 -8.94
N GLY A 134 18.85 7.03 -10.19
CA GLY A 134 20.24 7.21 -10.56
C GLY A 134 20.93 5.95 -11.14
N GLU A 135 20.18 4.89 -11.48
CA GLU A 135 20.76 3.68 -12.10
C GLU A 135 19.95 3.25 -13.33
N ALA A 136 20.63 3.03 -14.44
CA ALA A 136 20.03 2.67 -15.72
C ALA A 136 20.06 1.16 -16.06
N ASP A 137 20.78 0.36 -15.28
CA ASP A 137 20.97 -1.07 -15.54
C ASP A 137 19.68 -1.87 -15.32
N GLY A 138 19.36 -2.79 -16.22
CA GLY A 138 18.16 -3.62 -16.17
C GLY A 138 18.08 -4.58 -14.97
N HIS A 139 19.21 -4.89 -14.32
CA HIS A 139 19.20 -5.69 -13.09
C HIS A 139 18.47 -4.98 -11.93
N VAL A 140 18.52 -3.65 -11.90
CA VAL A 140 17.81 -2.87 -10.88
C VAL A 140 16.29 -2.94 -11.09
N ASP A 141 15.82 -3.02 -12.33
CA ASP A 141 14.40 -3.23 -12.60
C ASP A 141 13.93 -4.57 -12.03
N ALA A 142 14.73 -5.63 -12.23
CA ALA A 142 14.44 -6.95 -11.65
C ALA A 142 14.54 -6.95 -10.12
N GLU A 143 15.45 -6.18 -9.51
CA GLU A 143 15.56 -5.99 -8.06
C GLU A 143 14.28 -5.34 -7.50
N VAL A 144 13.80 -4.27 -8.14
CA VAL A 144 12.54 -3.56 -7.76
C VAL A 144 11.33 -4.49 -7.88
N ILE A 145 11.24 -5.28 -8.95
CA ILE A 145 10.19 -6.29 -9.11
C ILE A 145 10.31 -7.35 -8.01
N SER A 146 11.53 -7.82 -7.70
CA SER A 146 11.75 -8.85 -6.69
C SER A 146 11.37 -8.39 -5.29
N LEU A 147 11.54 -7.12 -4.95
CA LEU A 147 11.10 -6.56 -3.67
C LEU A 147 9.59 -6.75 -3.48
N ILE A 148 8.79 -6.26 -4.41
CA ILE A 148 7.32 -6.38 -4.26
C ILE A 148 6.84 -7.83 -4.41
N TRP A 149 7.49 -8.64 -5.26
CA TRP A 149 7.20 -10.07 -5.36
C TRP A 149 7.43 -10.79 -4.03
N THR A 150 8.55 -10.51 -3.36
CA THR A 150 8.87 -11.07 -2.04
C THR A 150 7.89 -10.62 -0.97
N VAL A 151 7.51 -9.32 -0.96
CA VAL A 151 6.51 -8.80 -0.01
C VAL A 151 5.18 -9.55 -0.14
N LEU A 152 4.67 -9.70 -1.36
CA LEU A 152 3.40 -10.40 -1.60
C LEU A 152 3.47 -11.89 -1.25
N GLY A 153 4.61 -12.54 -1.56
CA GLY A 153 4.87 -13.93 -1.18
C GLY A 153 4.96 -14.14 0.33
N GLU A 154 5.61 -13.23 1.06
CA GLU A 154 5.72 -13.30 2.52
C GLU A 154 4.37 -13.07 3.21
N LEU A 155 3.49 -12.27 2.64
CA LEU A 155 2.10 -12.14 3.06
C LEU A 155 1.27 -13.40 2.79
N GLY A 156 1.84 -14.42 2.16
CA GLY A 156 1.21 -15.70 1.86
C GLY A 156 0.48 -15.76 0.52
N LEU A 157 0.46 -14.68 -0.25
CA LEU A 157 -0.20 -14.68 -1.57
C LEU A 157 0.57 -15.58 -2.54
N SER A 158 -0.12 -16.53 -3.14
CA SER A 158 0.41 -17.51 -4.08
C SER A 158 -0.33 -17.47 -5.42
N GLY A 159 0.21 -18.15 -6.44
CA GLY A 159 -0.40 -18.17 -7.78
C GLY A 159 -0.41 -16.79 -8.47
N LEU A 160 0.42 -15.86 -8.01
CA LEU A 160 0.56 -14.56 -8.62
C LEU A 160 1.14 -14.67 -10.04
N GLN A 161 0.66 -13.85 -10.95
CA GLN A 161 1.15 -13.74 -12.31
C GLN A 161 1.89 -12.41 -12.48
N LEU A 162 3.19 -12.47 -12.77
CA LEU A 162 4.00 -11.31 -13.12
C LEU A 162 3.97 -11.12 -14.64
N ASN A 163 3.39 -10.02 -15.11
CA ASN A 163 3.40 -9.60 -16.50
C ASN A 163 4.47 -8.53 -16.69
N VAL A 164 5.34 -8.69 -17.69
CA VAL A 164 6.42 -7.77 -17.99
C VAL A 164 6.40 -7.40 -19.47
N ASN A 165 6.67 -6.14 -19.77
CA ASN A 165 6.84 -5.65 -21.13
C ASN A 165 7.94 -4.58 -21.19
N SER A 166 8.37 -4.22 -22.41
CA SER A 166 9.18 -3.05 -22.66
C SER A 166 8.49 -2.15 -23.70
N ILE A 167 8.30 -0.89 -23.34
CA ILE A 167 7.78 0.14 -24.24
C ILE A 167 8.91 0.97 -24.88
N GLY A 168 10.14 0.56 -24.66
CA GLY A 168 11.32 1.21 -25.25
C GLY A 168 11.67 2.58 -24.67
N ASN A 169 12.68 3.19 -25.25
CA ASN A 169 13.08 4.56 -24.98
C ASN A 169 12.17 5.57 -25.72
N ARG A 170 12.50 6.85 -25.71
CA ARG A 170 11.72 7.89 -26.37
C ARG A 170 11.57 7.67 -27.88
N GLU A 171 12.68 7.30 -28.55
CA GLU A 171 12.69 7.08 -30.00
C GLU A 171 11.91 5.80 -30.37
N ASP A 172 12.04 4.75 -29.57
CA ASP A 172 11.29 3.50 -29.75
C ASP A 172 9.78 3.75 -29.60
N ARG A 173 9.39 4.56 -28.60
CA ARG A 173 7.98 4.94 -28.38
C ARG A 173 7.40 5.73 -29.54
N GLU A 174 8.17 6.65 -30.15
CA GLU A 174 7.70 7.38 -31.32
C GLU A 174 7.47 6.43 -32.51
N ARG A 175 8.43 5.52 -32.79
CA ARG A 175 8.25 4.50 -33.84
C ARG A 175 7.04 3.60 -33.56
N TYR A 176 6.87 3.18 -32.32
CA TYR A 176 5.72 2.37 -31.91
C TYR A 176 4.40 3.13 -32.05
N ARG A 177 4.39 4.42 -31.65
CA ARG A 177 3.24 5.30 -31.83
C ARG A 177 2.82 5.42 -33.29
N GLU A 178 3.79 5.61 -34.20
CA GLU A 178 3.56 5.64 -35.64
C GLU A 178 2.99 4.31 -36.14
N GLY A 179 3.53 3.19 -35.69
CA GLY A 179 3.01 1.86 -36.00
C GLY A 179 1.57 1.64 -35.56
N LEU A 180 1.23 2.07 -34.34
CA LEU A 180 -0.15 2.03 -33.85
C LEU A 180 -1.09 2.93 -34.64
N LEU A 181 -0.67 4.15 -34.97
CA LEU A 181 -1.46 5.06 -35.80
C LEU A 181 -1.71 4.48 -37.17
N ALA A 182 -0.70 3.92 -37.82
CA ALA A 182 -0.84 3.27 -39.14
C ALA A 182 -1.83 2.09 -39.09
N TYR A 183 -1.82 1.33 -38.00
CA TYR A 183 -2.74 0.22 -37.80
C TYR A 183 -4.18 0.66 -37.48
N TYR A 184 -4.38 1.59 -36.52
CA TYR A 184 -5.70 1.93 -36.02
C TYR A 184 -6.45 2.98 -36.89
N ARG A 185 -5.78 3.87 -37.65
CA ARG A 185 -6.47 4.87 -38.50
C ARG A 185 -7.47 4.29 -39.49
N PRO A 186 -7.16 3.19 -40.22
CA PRO A 186 -8.15 2.55 -41.11
C PRO A 186 -9.35 1.96 -40.36
N LEU A 187 -9.23 1.69 -39.06
CA LEU A 187 -10.24 1.09 -38.20
C LEU A 187 -11.00 2.11 -37.33
N ALA A 188 -10.74 3.40 -37.51
CA ALA A 188 -11.22 4.46 -36.63
C ALA A 188 -12.74 4.43 -36.41
N ASP A 189 -13.53 4.20 -37.46
CA ASP A 189 -14.99 4.17 -37.39
C ASP A 189 -15.55 2.96 -36.62
N GLU A 190 -14.75 1.92 -36.43
CA GLU A 190 -15.11 0.69 -35.71
C GLU A 190 -14.74 0.74 -34.22
N LEU A 191 -13.92 1.73 -33.83
CA LEU A 191 -13.50 1.89 -32.43
C LEU A 191 -14.60 2.52 -31.58
N CYS A 192 -14.59 2.25 -30.29
CA CYS A 192 -15.45 2.94 -29.32
C CYS A 192 -15.12 4.46 -29.29
N ARG A 193 -16.07 5.26 -28.86
CA ARG A 193 -15.97 6.73 -28.81
C ARG A 193 -14.71 7.24 -28.10
N ASP A 194 -14.33 6.60 -26.98
CA ASP A 194 -13.15 6.96 -26.21
C ASP A 194 -11.87 6.65 -26.98
N CYS A 195 -11.80 5.50 -27.67
CA CYS A 195 -10.66 5.14 -28.50
C CYS A 195 -10.53 6.05 -29.72
N GLN A 196 -11.64 6.45 -30.34
CA GLN A 196 -11.63 7.46 -31.43
C GLN A 196 -11.03 8.78 -30.94
N ALA A 197 -11.44 9.25 -29.75
CA ALA A 197 -10.90 10.49 -29.18
C ALA A 197 -9.40 10.40 -28.82
N ARG A 198 -8.92 9.21 -28.43
CA ARG A 198 -7.53 8.96 -28.02
C ARG A 198 -6.61 8.63 -29.19
N LEU A 199 -7.15 8.28 -30.36
CA LEU A 199 -6.37 7.77 -31.48
C LEU A 199 -5.22 8.70 -31.88
N GLU A 200 -5.45 9.98 -32.03
CA GLU A 200 -4.41 10.93 -32.44
C GLU A 200 -3.60 11.48 -31.24
N SER A 201 -4.21 11.62 -30.07
CA SER A 201 -3.55 12.20 -28.88
C SER A 201 -2.65 11.18 -28.17
N ASN A 202 -3.15 9.96 -27.90
CA ASN A 202 -2.41 8.93 -27.19
C ASN A 202 -2.83 7.51 -27.63
N PRO A 203 -2.36 7.03 -28.81
CA PRO A 203 -2.76 5.72 -29.34
C PRO A 203 -2.35 4.52 -28.46
N LEU A 204 -1.33 4.64 -27.60
CA LEU A 204 -0.99 3.58 -26.62
C LEU A 204 -2.16 3.28 -25.68
N ARG A 205 -3.02 4.27 -25.38
CA ARG A 205 -4.20 4.07 -24.52
C ARG A 205 -5.30 3.22 -25.16
N LEU A 206 -5.26 2.97 -26.49
CA LEU A 206 -6.15 2.05 -27.14
C LEU A 206 -5.90 0.59 -26.69
N LEU A 207 -4.65 0.27 -26.34
CA LEU A 207 -4.26 -1.04 -25.81
C LEU A 207 -4.84 -1.31 -24.43
N ASP A 208 -5.25 -0.28 -23.70
CA ASP A 208 -5.87 -0.36 -22.38
C ASP A 208 -7.41 -0.37 -22.43
N CYS A 209 -7.99 -0.32 -23.64
CA CYS A 209 -9.43 -0.31 -23.84
C CYS A 209 -10.05 -1.64 -23.36
N LYS A 210 -11.21 -1.51 -22.69
CA LYS A 210 -11.96 -2.65 -22.12
C LYS A 210 -13.31 -2.89 -22.82
N GLU A 211 -13.66 -2.04 -23.78
CA GLU A 211 -14.89 -2.19 -24.57
C GLU A 211 -14.78 -3.41 -25.48
N ASP A 212 -15.79 -4.26 -25.47
CA ASP A 212 -15.84 -5.52 -26.22
C ASP A 212 -15.64 -5.29 -27.73
N SER A 213 -16.17 -4.19 -28.28
CA SER A 213 -16.02 -3.81 -29.68
C SER A 213 -14.56 -3.55 -30.09
N CYS A 214 -13.68 -3.15 -29.15
CA CYS A 214 -12.28 -2.87 -29.43
C CYS A 214 -11.35 -4.07 -29.20
N GLN A 215 -11.81 -5.15 -28.53
CA GLN A 215 -10.94 -6.29 -28.20
C GLN A 215 -10.35 -7.00 -29.42
N PRO A 216 -11.10 -7.26 -30.52
CA PRO A 216 -10.52 -7.89 -31.71
C PRO A 216 -9.35 -7.08 -32.30
N PHE A 217 -9.51 -5.76 -32.39
CA PHE A 217 -8.45 -4.87 -32.92
C PHE A 217 -7.24 -4.77 -32.01
N LYS A 218 -7.48 -4.86 -30.67
CA LYS A 218 -6.39 -4.88 -29.69
C LYS A 218 -5.54 -6.16 -29.81
N ALA A 219 -6.16 -7.30 -30.06
CA ALA A 219 -5.46 -8.59 -30.20
C ALA A 219 -4.48 -8.62 -31.39
N GLU A 220 -4.83 -7.91 -32.47
CA GLU A 220 -4.05 -7.82 -33.71
C GLU A 220 -3.11 -6.60 -33.76
N ALA A 221 -3.08 -5.77 -32.72
CA ALA A 221 -2.30 -4.55 -32.69
C ALA A 221 -0.79 -4.85 -32.74
N PRO A 222 0.02 -3.95 -33.35
CA PRO A 222 1.47 -4.06 -33.32
C PRO A 222 2.00 -4.18 -31.91
N ARG A 223 3.06 -4.97 -31.71
CA ARG A 223 3.66 -5.21 -30.40
C ARG A 223 4.79 -4.22 -30.13
N SER A 224 4.87 -3.69 -28.93
CA SER A 224 5.90 -2.70 -28.57
C SER A 224 7.31 -3.23 -28.73
N VAL A 225 7.52 -4.52 -28.45
CA VAL A 225 8.83 -5.18 -28.55
C VAL A 225 9.41 -5.24 -29.96
N ASP A 226 8.57 -5.19 -31.01
CA ASP A 226 8.99 -5.19 -32.42
C ASP A 226 9.61 -3.83 -32.84
N PHE A 227 9.44 -2.80 -32.03
CA PHE A 227 9.93 -1.44 -32.30
C PHE A 227 11.14 -1.05 -31.42
N LEU A 228 11.63 -1.97 -30.58
CA LEU A 228 12.79 -1.70 -29.70
C LEU A 228 14.06 -1.55 -30.52
N GLY A 229 14.81 -0.49 -30.23
CA GLY A 229 16.17 -0.34 -30.71
C GLY A 229 17.13 -1.26 -29.94
N PRO A 230 18.37 -1.44 -30.42
CA PRO A 230 19.32 -2.40 -29.84
C PRO A 230 19.64 -2.16 -28.37
N GLU A 231 19.58 -0.91 -27.91
CA GLU A 231 19.84 -0.56 -26.50
C GLU A 231 18.69 -1.00 -25.62
N ALA A 232 17.45 -0.67 -25.97
CA ALA A 232 16.27 -1.05 -25.22
C ALA A 232 16.05 -2.58 -25.22
N GLN A 233 16.37 -3.23 -26.34
CA GLN A 233 16.33 -4.69 -26.44
C GLN A 233 17.32 -5.34 -25.45
N ARG A 234 18.59 -4.92 -25.44
CA ARG A 234 19.59 -5.43 -24.48
C ARG A 234 19.18 -5.20 -23.04
N HIS A 235 18.66 -4.03 -22.73
CA HIS A 235 18.15 -3.72 -21.39
C HIS A 235 17.02 -4.68 -21.00
N PHE A 236 16.07 -4.93 -21.89
CA PHE A 236 14.95 -5.84 -21.62
C PHE A 236 15.41 -7.31 -21.48
N GLU A 237 16.40 -7.72 -22.24
CA GLU A 237 17.05 -9.03 -22.10
C GLU A 237 17.75 -9.17 -20.73
N GLN A 238 18.42 -8.12 -20.22
CA GLN A 238 18.99 -8.09 -18.87
C GLN A 238 17.94 -8.28 -17.80
N VAL A 239 16.81 -7.55 -17.88
CA VAL A 239 15.67 -7.70 -16.95
C VAL A 239 15.19 -9.15 -16.91
N GLN A 240 14.95 -9.75 -18.09
CA GLN A 240 14.47 -11.13 -18.17
C GLN A 240 15.48 -12.14 -17.62
N ALA A 241 16.78 -11.95 -17.90
CA ALA A 241 17.84 -12.80 -17.38
C ALA A 241 17.94 -12.71 -15.86
N ALA A 242 17.84 -11.48 -15.30
CA ALA A 242 17.87 -11.25 -13.87
C ALA A 242 16.64 -11.86 -13.16
N LEU A 243 15.43 -11.71 -13.70
CA LEU A 243 14.23 -12.36 -13.15
C LEU A 243 14.35 -13.90 -13.15
N LYS A 244 14.90 -14.48 -14.22
CA LYS A 244 15.19 -15.93 -14.28
C LYS A 244 16.21 -16.35 -13.21
N ALA A 245 17.28 -15.57 -13.03
CA ALA A 245 18.30 -15.84 -12.01
C ALA A 245 17.75 -15.75 -10.58
N LEU A 246 16.77 -14.87 -10.35
CA LEU A 246 16.04 -14.75 -9.09
C LEU A 246 14.97 -15.85 -8.90
N GLY A 247 14.73 -16.69 -9.90
CA GLY A 247 13.70 -17.72 -9.85
C GLY A 247 12.27 -17.17 -9.85
N ILE A 248 12.06 -15.94 -10.33
CA ILE A 248 10.74 -15.31 -10.39
C ILE A 248 10.10 -15.65 -11.75
N PRO A 249 8.96 -16.39 -11.76
CA PRO A 249 8.25 -16.67 -12.99
C PRO A 249 7.60 -15.41 -13.53
N PHE A 250 7.64 -15.20 -14.84
CA PHE A 250 7.01 -14.06 -15.50
C PHE A 250 6.48 -14.45 -16.88
N GLU A 251 5.52 -13.67 -17.34
CA GLU A 251 4.97 -13.73 -18.69
C GLU A 251 5.27 -12.43 -19.44
N LEU A 252 5.64 -12.57 -20.72
CA LEU A 252 5.77 -11.43 -21.62
C LEU A 252 4.38 -11.03 -22.08
N ASN A 253 3.99 -9.79 -21.80
CA ASN A 253 2.70 -9.25 -22.18
C ASN A 253 2.89 -8.01 -23.06
N ASP A 254 3.05 -8.24 -24.34
CA ASP A 254 3.37 -7.21 -25.35
C ASP A 254 2.32 -6.09 -25.48
N LEU A 255 1.14 -6.30 -24.92
CA LEU A 255 0.05 -5.32 -24.86
C LEU A 255 0.01 -4.55 -23.54
N LEU A 256 0.90 -4.90 -22.59
CA LEU A 256 0.95 -4.21 -21.31
C LEU A 256 1.48 -2.78 -21.49
N VAL A 257 0.63 -1.82 -21.21
CA VAL A 257 0.95 -0.40 -21.08
C VAL A 257 0.48 0.14 -19.75
N ARG A 258 1.01 1.29 -19.32
CA ARG A 258 0.65 1.91 -18.05
C ARG A 258 -0.15 3.19 -18.26
N GLY A 259 -0.97 3.54 -17.30
CA GLY A 259 -1.84 4.72 -17.33
C GLY A 259 -1.16 6.08 -17.11
N LEU A 260 0.18 6.13 -17.10
CA LEU A 260 0.99 7.31 -16.83
C LEU A 260 2.01 7.45 -17.97
N ASP A 261 2.16 8.66 -18.51
CA ASP A 261 2.95 8.88 -19.72
C ASP A 261 4.47 8.94 -19.48
N TYR A 262 4.89 9.00 -18.24
CA TYR A 262 6.32 9.06 -17.92
C TYR A 262 7.08 7.74 -18.07
N TYR A 263 6.39 6.62 -18.20
CA TYR A 263 7.05 5.32 -18.31
C TYR A 263 7.89 5.20 -19.56
N THR A 264 9.04 4.53 -19.40
CA THR A 264 9.98 4.17 -20.46
C THR A 264 10.45 2.74 -20.24
N ARG A 265 10.98 2.08 -21.27
CA ARG A 265 11.59 0.73 -21.16
C ARG A 265 10.69 -0.26 -20.41
N THR A 266 11.14 -0.78 -19.27
CA THR A 266 10.42 -1.81 -18.49
C THR A 266 9.13 -1.29 -17.90
N VAL A 267 8.05 -2.04 -18.12
CA VAL A 267 6.77 -1.90 -17.40
C VAL A 267 6.34 -3.27 -16.91
N PHE A 268 5.70 -3.33 -15.73
CA PHE A 268 5.23 -4.57 -15.16
C PHE A 268 3.95 -4.42 -14.35
N GLU A 269 3.23 -5.53 -14.22
CA GLU A 269 2.08 -5.68 -13.33
C GLU A 269 2.08 -7.06 -12.68
N ILE A 270 1.68 -7.10 -11.41
CA ILE A 270 1.42 -8.34 -10.68
C ILE A 270 -0.08 -8.50 -10.51
N TRP A 271 -0.60 -9.59 -11.05
CA TRP A 271 -2.01 -9.95 -11.01
C TRP A 271 -2.25 -11.09 -10.02
N PRO A 272 -3.43 -11.15 -9.37
CA PRO A 272 -3.80 -12.28 -8.52
C PRO A 272 -4.09 -13.53 -9.34
N ALA A 273 -4.06 -14.70 -8.69
CA ALA A 273 -4.32 -16.00 -9.33
C ALA A 273 -5.72 -16.09 -9.98
N GLU A 274 -6.72 -15.50 -9.34
CA GLU A 274 -8.08 -15.45 -9.89
C GLU A 274 -8.24 -14.18 -10.73
N VAL A 275 -8.14 -14.35 -12.04
CA VAL A 275 -8.34 -13.28 -13.02
C VAL A 275 -9.84 -12.99 -13.20
N GLY A 276 -10.37 -12.13 -12.37
CA GLY A 276 -11.67 -11.46 -12.57
C GLY A 276 -11.44 -9.98 -12.78
N GLY A 277 -11.35 -9.53 -14.00
CA GLY A 277 -11.23 -8.19 -14.54
C GLY A 277 -10.89 -7.05 -13.56
N GLN A 278 -9.75 -6.43 -13.67
CA GLN A 278 -9.30 -5.16 -13.06
C GLN A 278 -8.44 -5.22 -11.78
N THR A 279 -7.80 -6.28 -11.42
CA THR A 279 -7.18 -6.38 -10.10
C THR A 279 -5.67 -6.47 -10.10
N THR A 280 -4.99 -5.63 -10.86
CA THR A 280 -3.56 -5.41 -10.64
C THR A 280 -3.33 -5.08 -9.17
N ILE A 281 -2.59 -5.94 -8.46
CA ILE A 281 -2.25 -5.72 -7.05
C ILE A 281 -1.14 -4.67 -6.97
N ALA A 282 -0.08 -4.86 -7.75
CA ALA A 282 1.06 -3.97 -7.83
C ALA A 282 1.44 -3.72 -9.29
N GLY A 283 1.98 -2.57 -9.58
CA GLY A 283 2.48 -2.26 -10.89
C GLY A 283 3.46 -1.11 -10.89
N GLY A 284 4.39 -1.14 -11.83
CA GLY A 284 5.46 -0.18 -11.91
C GLY A 284 6.20 -0.25 -13.23
N GLY A 285 7.42 0.26 -13.21
CA GLY A 285 8.31 0.29 -14.36
C GLY A 285 9.33 1.40 -14.27
N ARG A 286 10.07 1.59 -15.35
CA ARG A 286 11.10 2.60 -15.51
C ARG A 286 10.52 3.91 -16.03
N TYR A 287 11.10 5.03 -15.59
CA TYR A 287 10.61 6.39 -15.91
C TYR A 287 11.77 7.40 -16.05
N ASP A 288 12.72 7.11 -16.92
CA ASP A 288 13.97 7.85 -17.08
C ASP A 288 13.78 9.34 -17.47
N LEU A 289 12.61 9.70 -18.04
CA LEU A 289 12.30 11.06 -18.48
C LEU A 289 11.56 11.90 -17.43
N LEU A 290 11.12 11.31 -16.33
CA LEU A 290 10.25 12.00 -15.38
C LEU A 290 10.92 13.23 -14.76
N SER A 291 12.21 13.14 -14.42
CA SER A 291 12.94 14.27 -13.87
C SER A 291 13.00 15.46 -14.84
N GLU A 292 13.26 15.19 -16.13
CA GLU A 292 13.27 16.23 -17.17
C GLU A 292 11.90 16.87 -17.36
N PHE A 293 10.81 16.07 -17.34
CA PHE A 293 9.44 16.59 -17.46
C PHE A 293 9.09 17.60 -16.37
N ILE A 294 9.64 17.42 -15.18
CA ILE A 294 9.43 18.33 -14.04
C ILE A 294 10.51 19.40 -13.91
N GLY A 295 11.43 19.49 -14.89
CA GLY A 295 12.45 20.54 -14.95
C GLY A 295 13.77 20.23 -14.24
N GLY A 296 14.05 18.95 -13.95
CA GLY A 296 15.33 18.49 -13.40
C GLY A 296 16.31 18.01 -14.47
N ASP A 297 17.47 17.53 -14.02
CA ASP A 297 18.48 16.88 -14.88
C ASP A 297 17.98 15.47 -15.32
N PRO A 298 18.52 14.89 -16.41
CA PRO A 298 18.27 13.50 -16.77
C PRO A 298 18.56 12.56 -15.59
N LEU A 299 17.60 11.70 -15.26
CA LEU A 299 17.67 10.83 -14.07
C LEU A 299 17.03 9.47 -14.37
N PRO A 300 17.81 8.41 -14.56
CA PRO A 300 17.24 7.07 -14.61
C PRO A 300 16.49 6.74 -13.34
N GLY A 301 15.28 6.21 -13.49
CA GLY A 301 14.46 5.85 -12.34
C GLY A 301 13.57 4.65 -12.64
N VAL A 302 13.40 3.79 -11.64
CA VAL A 302 12.50 2.65 -11.68
C VAL A 302 11.82 2.47 -10.32
N GLY A 303 10.55 2.12 -10.34
CA GLY A 303 9.81 1.95 -9.09
C GLY A 303 8.46 1.26 -9.29
N PHE A 304 7.73 1.11 -8.19
CA PHE A 304 6.38 0.54 -8.20
C PHE A 304 5.48 1.21 -7.18
N GLY A 305 4.18 1.06 -7.42
CA GLY A 305 3.12 1.33 -6.45
C GLY A 305 2.24 0.09 -6.25
N CYS A 306 1.87 -0.17 -5.00
CA CYS A 306 0.99 -1.26 -4.61
C CYS A 306 -0.07 -0.73 -3.63
N GLY A 307 -1.34 -0.95 -3.94
CA GLY A 307 -2.45 -0.49 -3.10
C GLY A 307 -2.68 -1.41 -1.90
N ILE A 308 -2.59 -0.88 -0.67
CA ILE A 308 -2.77 -1.68 0.57
C ILE A 308 -4.16 -2.31 0.58
N GLU A 309 -5.21 -1.56 0.23
CA GLU A 309 -6.58 -2.06 0.20
C GLU A 309 -6.76 -3.23 -0.78
N ARG A 310 -6.00 -3.25 -1.88
CA ARG A 310 -6.01 -4.37 -2.83
C ARG A 310 -5.28 -5.59 -2.28
N VAL A 311 -4.16 -5.39 -1.58
CA VAL A 311 -3.46 -6.47 -0.88
C VAL A 311 -4.39 -7.11 0.14
N LEU A 312 -5.02 -6.30 1.01
CA LEU A 312 -5.96 -6.79 2.03
C LEU A 312 -7.15 -7.54 1.42
N LEU A 313 -7.73 -7.04 0.33
CA LEU A 313 -8.82 -7.73 -0.37
C LEU A 313 -8.39 -9.12 -0.89
N ASN A 314 -7.16 -9.26 -1.37
CA ASN A 314 -6.65 -10.55 -1.82
C ASN A 314 -6.29 -11.48 -0.65
N LEU A 315 -5.77 -10.95 0.47
CA LEU A 315 -5.56 -11.72 1.70
C LEU A 315 -6.88 -12.23 2.28
N GLU A 316 -7.92 -11.40 2.28
CA GLU A 316 -9.26 -11.80 2.73
C GLU A 316 -9.84 -12.94 1.86
N LYS A 317 -9.76 -12.80 0.53
CA LYS A 317 -10.20 -13.84 -0.41
C LYS A 317 -9.45 -15.17 -0.27
N ALA A 318 -8.16 -15.08 0.05
CA ALA A 318 -7.29 -16.24 0.25
C ALA A 318 -7.36 -16.81 1.68
N GLU A 319 -8.19 -16.25 2.57
CA GLU A 319 -8.30 -16.61 3.99
C GLU A 319 -6.97 -16.48 4.76
N LEU A 320 -6.13 -15.50 4.37
CA LEU A 320 -4.80 -15.24 4.90
C LEU A 320 -4.75 -14.02 5.83
N MET A 321 -5.91 -13.53 6.27
CA MET A 321 -5.94 -12.39 7.19
C MET A 321 -5.27 -12.74 8.51
N PRO A 322 -4.38 -11.88 9.04
CA PRO A 322 -3.79 -12.14 10.34
C PRO A 322 -4.88 -12.24 11.42
N PRO A 323 -4.65 -13.03 12.47
CA PRO A 323 -5.62 -13.13 13.55
C PRO A 323 -5.89 -11.75 14.17
N PRO A 324 -7.12 -11.50 14.62
CA PRO A 324 -7.44 -10.23 15.28
C PRO A 324 -6.51 -10.02 16.49
N VAL A 325 -6.08 -8.79 16.68
CA VAL A 325 -5.30 -8.45 17.89
C VAL A 325 -6.15 -8.73 19.10
N THR A 326 -5.61 -9.52 20.01
CA THR A 326 -6.23 -9.72 21.32
C THR A 326 -6.34 -8.36 22.03
N GLY A 327 -7.46 -8.13 22.70
CA GLY A 327 -7.70 -6.92 23.50
C GLY A 327 -6.59 -6.68 24.56
N PRO A 328 -6.70 -5.63 25.36
CA PRO A 328 -5.77 -5.38 26.45
C PRO A 328 -5.59 -6.65 27.30
N THR A 329 -4.37 -6.91 27.79
CA THR A 329 -4.09 -8.13 28.54
C THR A 329 -4.93 -8.23 29.81
N VAL A 330 -5.13 -7.09 30.49
CA VAL A 330 -5.80 -7.04 31.81
C VAL A 330 -6.88 -5.97 31.84
N TYR A 331 -8.00 -6.30 32.46
CA TYR A 331 -9.02 -5.34 32.89
C TYR A 331 -8.99 -5.22 34.41
N LEU A 332 -8.78 -4.02 34.95
CA LEU A 332 -8.87 -3.73 36.40
C LEU A 332 -10.31 -3.35 36.75
N ALA A 333 -10.85 -4.06 37.74
CA ALA A 333 -12.23 -3.92 38.20
C ALA A 333 -12.28 -3.45 39.68
N PRO A 334 -12.12 -2.15 39.97
CA PRO A 334 -12.30 -1.64 41.31
C PRO A 334 -13.80 -1.67 41.68
N LEU A 335 -14.14 -2.35 42.80
CA LEU A 335 -15.54 -2.52 43.22
C LEU A 335 -15.96 -1.47 44.27
N ALA A 336 -15.00 -0.84 44.95
CA ALA A 336 -15.23 0.19 45.95
C ALA A 336 -14.43 1.47 45.61
N GLU A 337 -14.85 2.60 46.15
CA GLU A 337 -14.13 3.87 45.99
C GLU A 337 -12.71 3.77 46.57
N ALA A 338 -12.54 3.14 47.73
CA ALA A 338 -11.24 2.89 48.33
C ALA A 338 -10.28 2.05 47.48
N ALA A 339 -10.81 1.26 46.51
CA ALA A 339 -10.01 0.45 45.62
C ALA A 339 -9.48 1.21 44.38
N GLN A 340 -9.94 2.44 44.12
CA GLN A 340 -9.56 3.21 42.91
C GLN A 340 -8.07 3.55 42.91
N ASP A 341 -7.53 4.04 44.01
CA ASP A 341 -6.12 4.42 44.10
C ASP A 341 -5.20 3.20 43.95
N ALA A 342 -5.55 2.10 44.61
CA ALA A 342 -4.81 0.84 44.49
C ALA A 342 -4.86 0.25 43.09
N ALA A 343 -6.02 0.29 42.43
CA ALA A 343 -6.17 -0.10 41.02
C ALA A 343 -5.36 0.79 40.09
N THR A 344 -5.33 2.10 40.36
CA THR A 344 -4.55 3.05 39.57
C THR A 344 -3.04 2.79 39.72
N ALA A 345 -2.57 2.56 40.93
CA ALA A 345 -1.18 2.19 41.21
C ALA A 345 -0.80 0.86 40.54
N LEU A 346 -1.67 -0.15 40.61
CA LEU A 346 -1.48 -1.44 39.96
C LEU A 346 -1.44 -1.29 38.45
N ALA A 347 -2.32 -0.46 37.85
CA ALA A 347 -2.28 -0.16 36.42
C ALA A 347 -0.93 0.42 35.99
N GLY A 348 -0.38 1.34 36.78
CA GLY A 348 0.95 1.91 36.54
C GLY A 348 2.05 0.85 36.54
N ARG A 349 2.05 -0.03 37.52
CA ARG A 349 3.03 -1.14 37.63
C ARG A 349 2.94 -2.11 36.46
N LEU A 350 1.73 -2.54 36.10
CA LEU A 350 1.50 -3.45 34.98
C LEU A 350 1.97 -2.84 33.67
N ARG A 351 1.62 -1.57 33.39
CA ARG A 351 2.09 -0.84 32.20
C ARG A 351 3.60 -0.68 32.18
N GLY A 352 4.21 -0.37 33.34
CA GLY A 352 5.67 -0.32 33.48
C GLY A 352 6.37 -1.64 33.18
N ALA A 353 5.67 -2.77 33.36
CA ALA A 353 6.12 -4.11 32.99
C ALA A 353 5.75 -4.54 31.56
N GLY A 354 5.25 -3.62 30.73
CA GLY A 354 4.87 -3.89 29.33
C GLY A 354 3.52 -4.63 29.17
N ILE A 355 2.71 -4.71 30.23
CA ILE A 355 1.40 -5.35 30.19
C ILE A 355 0.33 -4.30 29.87
N SER A 356 -0.46 -4.54 28.83
CA SER A 356 -1.56 -3.64 28.43
C SER A 356 -2.74 -3.74 29.43
N VAL A 357 -3.22 -2.59 29.89
CA VAL A 357 -4.25 -2.51 30.95
C VAL A 357 -5.37 -1.56 30.56
N LEU A 358 -6.60 -2.05 30.69
CA LEU A 358 -7.81 -1.27 30.66
C LEU A 358 -8.35 -1.12 32.11
N ALA A 359 -8.43 0.09 32.62
CA ALA A 359 -8.92 0.34 33.96
C ALA A 359 -10.42 0.71 33.97
N GLY A 360 -11.17 0.11 34.84
CA GLY A 360 -12.55 0.50 35.13
C GLY A 360 -12.60 1.67 36.13
N TYR A 361 -13.13 2.82 35.69
CA TYR A 361 -13.19 4.04 36.54
C TYR A 361 -14.56 4.28 37.20
N ARG A 362 -15.55 3.50 36.87
CA ARG A 362 -16.89 3.65 37.43
C ARG A 362 -17.17 2.57 38.47
N GLN A 363 -17.66 2.96 39.61
CA GLN A 363 -18.26 2.01 40.55
C GLN A 363 -19.35 1.20 39.84
N ALA A 364 -19.20 -0.09 39.83
CA ALA A 364 -20.12 -1.00 39.17
C ALA A 364 -20.05 -2.39 39.90
N SER A 365 -21.10 -3.18 39.73
CA SER A 365 -21.09 -4.55 40.24
C SER A 365 -20.01 -5.41 39.57
N PRO A 366 -19.50 -6.45 40.25
CA PRO A 366 -18.56 -7.41 39.65
C PRO A 366 -19.03 -7.94 38.30
N ARG A 367 -20.31 -8.26 38.19
CA ARG A 367 -20.93 -8.72 36.94
C ARG A 367 -20.83 -7.70 35.80
N SER A 368 -20.98 -6.41 36.12
CA SER A 368 -20.87 -5.34 35.13
C SER A 368 -19.43 -5.16 34.64
N HIS A 369 -18.45 -5.24 35.57
CA HIS A 369 -17.03 -5.18 35.21
C HIS A 369 -16.61 -6.38 34.37
N LEU A 370 -17.01 -7.62 34.76
CA LEU A 370 -16.71 -8.81 33.96
C LEU A 370 -17.34 -8.77 32.56
N ARG A 371 -18.55 -8.21 32.43
CA ARG A 371 -19.16 -8.01 31.10
C ARG A 371 -18.33 -7.04 30.24
N ARG A 372 -17.80 -5.95 30.84
CA ARG A 372 -16.93 -4.99 30.14
C ARG A 372 -15.59 -5.62 29.77
N ALA A 373 -15.00 -6.39 30.70
CA ALA A 373 -13.77 -7.15 30.47
C ALA A 373 -13.92 -8.11 29.27
N ASN A 374 -15.03 -8.85 29.24
CA ASN A 374 -15.33 -9.76 28.13
C ASN A 374 -15.56 -9.02 26.81
N ALA A 375 -16.31 -7.90 26.84
CA ALA A 375 -16.53 -7.09 25.65
C ALA A 375 -15.26 -6.43 25.10
N ALA A 376 -14.27 -6.17 25.99
CA ALA A 376 -12.96 -5.65 25.61
C ALA A 376 -11.97 -6.76 25.17
N GLY A 377 -12.38 -8.02 25.20
CA GLY A 377 -11.54 -9.16 24.80
C GLY A 377 -10.29 -9.35 25.64
N VAL A 378 -10.30 -8.93 26.92
CA VAL A 378 -9.12 -9.05 27.77
C VAL A 378 -8.89 -10.50 28.17
N ARG A 379 -7.63 -10.87 28.35
CA ARG A 379 -7.25 -12.19 28.84
C ARG A 379 -7.53 -12.37 30.35
N PHE A 380 -7.28 -11.33 31.14
CA PHE A 380 -7.44 -11.39 32.60
C PHE A 380 -8.32 -10.25 33.12
N ALA A 381 -9.10 -10.53 34.15
CA ALA A 381 -9.78 -9.51 34.94
C ALA A 381 -9.21 -9.52 36.36
N ALA A 382 -8.67 -8.41 36.82
CA ALA A 382 -8.14 -8.22 38.14
C ALA A 382 -9.17 -7.41 38.96
N ILE A 383 -9.80 -8.06 39.94
CA ILE A 383 -10.90 -7.53 40.72
C ILE A 383 -10.33 -7.07 42.07
N LEU A 384 -10.71 -5.86 42.48
CA LEU A 384 -10.29 -5.23 43.74
C LEU A 384 -11.51 -4.70 44.47
N GLY A 385 -11.90 -5.34 45.52
CA GLY A 385 -12.89 -4.89 46.51
C GLY A 385 -12.23 -4.51 47.83
N GLU A 386 -13.04 -4.24 48.86
CA GLU A 386 -12.53 -3.93 50.20
C GLU A 386 -11.80 -5.12 50.80
N GLN A 387 -12.30 -6.35 50.63
CA GLN A 387 -11.71 -7.57 51.15
C GLN A 387 -10.33 -7.84 50.53
N GLU A 388 -10.21 -7.69 49.21
CA GLU A 388 -8.95 -7.87 48.51
C GLU A 388 -7.91 -6.82 48.93
N LEU A 389 -8.36 -5.58 49.19
CA LEU A 389 -7.47 -4.51 49.70
C LEU A 389 -6.97 -4.81 51.12
N GLU A 390 -7.85 -5.20 52.02
CA GLU A 390 -7.48 -5.56 53.43
C GLU A 390 -6.51 -6.74 53.45
N ALA A 391 -6.69 -7.71 52.55
CA ALA A 391 -5.81 -8.86 52.39
C ALA A 391 -4.51 -8.57 51.62
N GLY A 392 -4.36 -7.40 51.03
CA GLY A 392 -3.22 -7.08 50.16
C GLY A 392 -3.17 -7.92 48.88
N GLN A 393 -4.32 -8.35 48.39
CA GLN A 393 -4.48 -9.28 47.27
C GLN A 393 -5.30 -8.69 46.11
N VAL A 394 -5.33 -9.41 45.02
CA VAL A 394 -6.15 -9.17 43.84
C VAL A 394 -6.81 -10.47 43.42
N ALA A 395 -8.11 -10.49 43.25
CA ALA A 395 -8.79 -11.64 42.65
C ALA A 395 -8.57 -11.63 41.15
N LEU A 396 -7.63 -12.44 40.63
CA LEU A 396 -7.23 -12.53 39.27
C LEU A 396 -8.01 -13.63 38.54
N ARG A 397 -8.89 -13.24 37.61
CA ARG A 397 -9.70 -14.15 36.81
C ARG A 397 -9.15 -14.28 35.40
N ASP A 398 -8.90 -15.50 34.97
CA ASP A 398 -8.65 -15.82 33.56
C ASP A 398 -10.01 -15.88 32.82
N MET A 399 -10.17 -15.00 31.82
CA MET A 399 -11.44 -14.85 31.11
C MET A 399 -11.72 -15.97 30.09
N LEU A 400 -10.70 -16.76 29.72
CA LEU A 400 -10.87 -17.89 28.79
C LEU A 400 -11.27 -19.17 29.59
N SER A 401 -10.56 -19.50 30.64
CA SER A 401 -10.83 -20.70 31.47
C SER A 401 -11.95 -20.45 32.48
N GLY A 402 -12.18 -19.20 32.86
CA GLY A 402 -13.07 -18.82 33.93
C GLY A 402 -12.50 -19.05 35.34
N LEU A 403 -11.29 -19.59 35.47
CA LEU A 403 -10.62 -19.81 36.78
C LEU A 403 -10.25 -18.45 37.40
N GLN A 404 -10.39 -18.40 38.73
CA GLN A 404 -10.09 -17.20 39.51
C GLN A 404 -9.29 -17.60 40.73
N ASP A 405 -8.21 -16.90 41.00
CA ASP A 405 -7.34 -17.09 42.16
C ASP A 405 -7.02 -15.75 42.82
N ASP A 406 -6.78 -15.77 44.13
CA ASP A 406 -6.28 -14.62 44.86
C ASP A 406 -4.76 -14.57 44.76
N VAL A 407 -4.24 -13.46 44.26
CA VAL A 407 -2.80 -13.22 44.02
C VAL A 407 -2.37 -12.03 44.86
N ALA A 408 -1.24 -12.14 45.56
CA ALA A 408 -0.70 -11.00 46.29
C ALA A 408 -0.47 -9.81 45.38
N MET A 409 -0.81 -8.61 45.84
CA MET A 409 -0.75 -7.38 45.01
C MET A 409 0.65 -7.18 44.41
N GLU A 410 1.71 -7.53 45.09
CA GLU A 410 3.10 -7.45 44.64
C GLU A 410 3.43 -8.44 43.52
N ASP A 411 2.79 -9.62 43.51
CA ASP A 411 3.10 -10.73 42.58
C ASP A 411 2.23 -10.71 41.29
N VAL A 412 1.27 -9.80 41.16
CA VAL A 412 0.31 -9.80 40.08
C VAL A 412 0.99 -9.68 38.70
N VAL A 413 2.07 -8.89 38.60
CA VAL A 413 2.84 -8.72 37.36
C VAL A 413 3.42 -10.05 36.90
N GLU A 414 4.12 -10.75 37.82
CA GLU A 414 4.76 -12.04 37.54
C GLU A 414 3.71 -13.12 37.20
N ALA A 415 2.62 -13.16 37.97
CA ALA A 415 1.53 -14.10 37.75
C ALA A 415 0.91 -13.96 36.36
N ILE A 416 0.67 -12.72 35.88
CA ILE A 416 0.13 -12.46 34.56
C ILE A 416 1.13 -12.84 33.48
N GLN A 417 2.41 -12.47 33.61
CA GLN A 417 3.46 -12.81 32.63
C GLN A 417 3.61 -14.34 32.50
N LYS A 418 3.66 -15.06 33.63
CA LYS A 418 3.76 -16.51 33.63
C LYS A 418 2.55 -17.20 33.01
N ARG A 419 1.32 -16.72 33.28
CA ARG A 419 0.09 -17.28 32.71
C ARG A 419 -0.06 -16.91 31.22
N SER A 420 0.41 -15.75 30.81
CA SER A 420 0.43 -15.35 29.38
C SER A 420 1.39 -16.19 28.57
N ALA A 421 2.57 -16.54 29.12
CA ALA A 421 3.56 -17.39 28.46
C ALA A 421 3.14 -18.87 28.35
N ALA A 422 2.28 -19.36 29.28
CA ALA A 422 1.80 -20.73 29.32
C ALA A 422 0.60 -21.00 28.39
N ALA A 423 0.05 -19.98 27.70
CA ALA A 423 -1.05 -20.17 26.77
C ALA A 423 -0.53 -20.84 25.48
N PRO A 424 -1.22 -21.85 24.95
CA PRO A 424 -0.86 -22.41 23.65
C PRO A 424 -0.96 -21.32 22.57
N LYS A 425 0.06 -21.27 21.68
CA LYS A 425 0.13 -20.39 20.51
C LYS A 425 -1.02 -20.65 19.54
#